data_dedd4b0fb764263e091d9d357a89d05b
#
_entry.id   dedd4b0fb764263e091d9d357a89d05b
#
_cell.length_a   1.000
_cell.length_b   1.000
_cell.length_c   1.000
_cell.angle_alpha   90.00
_cell.angle_beta   90.00
_cell.angle_gamma   90.00
#
_symmetry.space_group_name_H-M   'P 1'
#
loop_
_entity.id
_entity.type
_entity.pdbx_description
1 polymer ?
#
loop_
_entity_poly.entity_id
_entity_poly.type
_entity_poly.pdbx_seq_one_letter_code
_entity_poly.pdbx_strand_id
1 'polypeptide(L)'
;KDMILLRSILMWNLVVQISRVYLGDGAMSNGQVFEAFNLASLWELPVLFIIENNKYGMGTSIGRSAAGNELFERATVFGIKGEKVDGMNFFTVSDAAIRARDYINNNSKPYIIEMDTYRFRGHSMSDPCLYRTKDEVNKMKEIDPVLMMKETLLKEYKFKEETIKDIESDIKKQIKDVEKFSLDSPLPDIKELFTEVYL
;
A
#
# COMPACT_ATOMS: atom_id res chain seq x y z
N LYS A 1 -7.12 -31.41 -22.42
CA LYS A 1 -6.90 -30.46 -23.55
C LYS A 1 -7.93 -29.32 -23.52
N ASP A 2 -9.18 -29.60 -23.14
CA ASP A 2 -10.30 -28.62 -23.17
C ASP A 2 -10.23 -27.55 -22.07
N MET A 3 -9.58 -27.87 -20.96
CA MET A 3 -9.42 -26.93 -19.85
C MET A 3 -8.42 -25.79 -20.14
N ILE A 4 -7.42 -26.06 -21.00
CA ILE A 4 -6.44 -25.05 -21.43
C ILE A 4 -7.09 -24.10 -22.46
N LEU A 5 -7.97 -24.63 -23.32
CA LEU A 5 -8.72 -23.83 -24.30
C LEU A 5 -9.76 -22.92 -23.63
N LEU A 6 -10.46 -23.41 -22.59
CA LEU A 6 -11.39 -22.60 -21.79
C LEU A 6 -10.66 -21.47 -21.02
N ARG A 7 -9.46 -21.75 -20.52
CA ARG A 7 -8.62 -20.73 -19.88
C ARG A 7 -8.21 -19.62 -20.86
N SER A 8 -7.82 -19.99 -22.09
CA SER A 8 -7.45 -19.02 -23.12
C SER A 8 -8.64 -18.20 -23.62
N ILE A 9 -9.82 -18.77 -23.77
CA ILE A 9 -11.03 -18.06 -24.25
C ILE A 9 -11.59 -17.12 -23.16
N LEU A 10 -11.56 -17.52 -21.89
CA LEU A 10 -11.96 -16.67 -20.77
C LEU A 10 -10.95 -15.55 -20.49
N MET A 11 -9.66 -15.76 -20.79
CA MET A 11 -8.62 -14.73 -20.62
C MET A 11 -8.67 -13.61 -21.68
N TRP A 12 -9.29 -13.81 -22.83
CA TRP A 12 -9.33 -12.79 -23.89
C TRP A 12 -10.39 -11.70 -23.68
N ASN A 13 -11.34 -11.88 -22.75
CA ASN A 13 -12.40 -10.92 -22.48
C ASN A 13 -12.51 -10.46 -21.00
N LEU A 14 -11.66 -10.95 -20.11
CA LEU A 14 -11.58 -10.46 -18.73
C LEU A 14 -10.40 -9.51 -18.66
N VAL A 15 -10.69 -8.23 -18.42
CA VAL A 15 -9.69 -7.30 -17.87
C VAL A 15 -9.11 -7.99 -16.67
N VAL A 16 -7.82 -8.34 -16.72
CA VAL A 16 -7.13 -8.99 -15.58
C VAL A 16 -7.24 -8.04 -14.39
N GLN A 17 -8.09 -8.39 -13.44
CA GLN A 17 -8.20 -7.62 -12.22
C GLN A 17 -7.02 -7.97 -11.32
N ILE A 18 -6.14 -7.00 -11.13
CA ILE A 18 -5.00 -7.14 -10.23
C ILE A 18 -5.48 -6.92 -8.80
N SER A 19 -5.38 -7.96 -7.97
CA SER A 19 -5.60 -7.84 -6.53
C SER A 19 -4.43 -7.11 -5.89
N ARG A 20 -4.72 -6.09 -5.08
CA ARG A 20 -3.71 -5.30 -4.35
C ARG A 20 -3.78 -5.63 -2.87
N VAL A 21 -2.64 -6.00 -2.29
CA VAL A 21 -2.53 -6.36 -0.88
C VAL A 21 -1.53 -5.41 -0.23
N TYR A 22 -1.97 -4.62 0.73
CA TYR A 22 -1.14 -3.69 1.49
C TYR A 22 -0.71 -4.32 2.81
N LEU A 23 0.58 -4.28 3.10
CA LEU A 23 1.21 -4.88 4.26
C LEU A 23 2.10 -3.85 4.95
N GLY A 24 1.98 -3.69 6.26
CA GLY A 24 2.99 -2.96 7.04
C GLY A 24 4.27 -3.79 7.23
N ASP A 25 5.37 -3.12 7.54
CA ASP A 25 6.66 -3.77 7.83
C ASP A 25 6.56 -4.82 8.94
N GLY A 26 5.78 -4.57 10.00
CA GLY A 26 5.53 -5.54 11.07
C GLY A 26 4.79 -6.80 10.60
N ALA A 27 3.85 -6.66 9.67
CA ALA A 27 3.09 -7.79 9.12
C ALA A 27 3.97 -8.76 8.33
N MET A 28 5.07 -8.29 7.76
CA MET A 28 6.00 -9.09 6.98
C MET A 28 6.70 -10.20 7.77
N SER A 29 6.56 -10.24 9.08
CA SER A 29 7.07 -11.33 9.94
C SER A 29 5.99 -12.35 10.29
N ASN A 30 4.77 -12.21 9.79
CA ASN A 30 3.68 -13.16 10.02
C ASN A 30 3.81 -14.37 9.08
N GLY A 31 3.68 -15.59 9.60
CA GLY A 31 3.79 -16.83 8.82
C GLY A 31 2.77 -16.92 7.67
N GLN A 32 1.56 -16.39 7.86
CA GLN A 32 0.52 -16.36 6.81
C GLN A 32 0.93 -15.55 5.57
N VAL A 33 1.82 -14.56 5.71
CA VAL A 33 2.33 -13.81 4.56
C VAL A 33 3.19 -14.70 3.66
N PHE A 34 4.04 -15.55 4.26
CA PHE A 34 4.85 -16.50 3.50
C PHE A 34 4.01 -17.58 2.82
N GLU A 35 2.96 -18.05 3.48
CA GLU A 35 1.99 -18.96 2.88
C GLU A 35 1.28 -18.30 1.69
N ALA A 36 0.83 -17.05 1.84
CA ALA A 36 0.20 -16.29 0.77
C ALA A 36 1.16 -16.07 -0.43
N PHE A 37 2.44 -15.81 -0.19
CA PHE A 37 3.45 -15.74 -1.25
C PHE A 37 3.58 -17.05 -2.01
N ASN A 38 3.67 -18.17 -1.28
CA ASN A 38 3.75 -19.50 -1.88
C ASN A 38 2.53 -19.79 -2.76
N LEU A 39 1.31 -19.55 -2.25
CA LEU A 39 0.08 -19.82 -3.00
C LEU A 39 -0.06 -18.89 -4.21
N ALA A 40 0.24 -17.60 -4.06
CA ALA A 40 0.17 -16.63 -5.15
C ALA A 40 1.13 -16.99 -6.29
N SER A 41 2.33 -17.44 -5.97
CA SER A 41 3.31 -17.87 -6.95
C SER A 41 2.93 -19.20 -7.59
N LEU A 42 2.55 -20.21 -6.80
CA LEU A 42 2.17 -21.54 -7.25
C LEU A 42 0.98 -21.51 -8.23
N TRP A 43 0.01 -20.67 -7.95
CA TRP A 43 -1.20 -20.55 -8.77
C TRP A 43 -1.12 -19.43 -9.82
N GLU A 44 0.04 -18.79 -9.96
CA GLU A 44 0.28 -17.68 -10.90
C GLU A 44 -0.81 -16.61 -10.81
N LEU A 45 -1.11 -16.17 -9.58
CA LEU A 45 -2.17 -15.20 -9.34
C LEU A 45 -1.71 -13.77 -9.67
N PRO A 46 -2.58 -12.95 -10.30
CA PRO A 46 -2.30 -11.54 -10.59
C PRO A 46 -2.41 -10.69 -9.32
N VAL A 47 -1.46 -10.82 -8.41
CA VAL A 47 -1.43 -10.11 -7.13
C VAL A 47 -0.26 -9.14 -7.09
N LEU A 48 -0.53 -7.91 -6.69
CA LEU A 48 0.47 -6.92 -6.33
C LEU A 48 0.52 -6.81 -4.80
N PHE A 49 1.63 -7.27 -4.21
CA PHE A 49 1.93 -7.05 -2.80
C PHE A 49 2.63 -5.71 -2.63
N ILE A 50 2.16 -4.89 -1.70
CA ILE A 50 2.69 -3.56 -1.41
C ILE A 50 3.08 -3.53 0.06
N ILE A 51 4.38 -3.35 0.33
CA ILE A 51 4.87 -3.20 1.69
C ILE A 51 5.01 -1.71 1.99
N GLU A 52 4.23 -1.21 2.93
CA GLU A 52 4.39 0.13 3.50
C GLU A 52 5.41 0.07 4.64
N ASN A 53 6.70 0.14 4.30
CA ASN A 53 7.79 0.10 5.27
C ASN A 53 7.97 1.48 5.92
N ASN A 54 7.18 1.74 6.97
CA ASN A 54 7.23 2.99 7.71
C ASN A 54 8.22 2.96 8.90
N LYS A 55 9.10 1.95 8.94
CA LYS A 55 10.19 1.72 9.91
C LYS A 55 9.76 1.25 11.30
N TYR A 56 8.46 1.26 11.61
CA TYR A 56 7.98 0.94 12.95
C TYR A 56 6.70 0.08 12.91
N GLY A 57 6.83 -1.19 13.29
CA GLY A 57 5.69 -2.05 13.63
C GLY A 57 5.18 -1.66 15.02
N MET A 58 4.11 -0.86 15.12
CA MET A 58 3.70 -0.15 16.34
C MET A 58 4.84 0.73 16.88
N GLY A 59 5.44 0.38 18.00
CA GLY A 59 6.60 1.06 18.60
C GLY A 59 7.92 0.31 18.41
N THR A 60 7.93 -0.82 17.70
CA THR A 60 9.13 -1.61 17.48
C THR A 60 9.76 -1.27 16.14
N SER A 61 11.01 -0.79 16.16
CA SER A 61 11.73 -0.49 14.92
C SER A 61 12.01 -1.77 14.12
N ILE A 62 12.05 -1.63 12.79
CA ILE A 62 12.32 -2.74 11.89
C ILE A 62 13.67 -3.40 12.19
N GLY A 63 14.70 -2.64 12.55
CA GLY A 63 16.02 -3.18 12.90
C GLY A 63 16.03 -4.07 14.15
N ARG A 64 14.96 -4.03 14.97
CA ARG A 64 14.79 -4.92 16.14
C ARG A 64 13.87 -6.10 15.86
N SER A 65 13.07 -6.08 14.81
CA SER A 65 12.01 -7.07 14.57
C SER A 65 12.22 -7.88 13.30
N ALA A 66 13.06 -7.41 12.38
CA ALA A 66 13.25 -8.05 11.08
C ALA A 66 14.71 -8.46 10.88
N ALA A 67 14.93 -9.70 10.46
CA ALA A 67 16.20 -10.11 9.91
C ALA A 67 16.32 -9.64 8.47
N GLY A 68 17.45 -9.02 8.12
CA GLY A 68 17.67 -8.40 6.80
C GLY A 68 17.09 -6.99 6.70
N ASN A 69 17.56 -6.25 5.70
CA ASN A 69 17.25 -4.84 5.54
C ASN A 69 16.17 -4.57 4.48
N GLU A 70 15.87 -5.56 3.65
CA GLU A 70 14.94 -5.43 2.53
C GLU A 70 13.84 -6.48 2.62
N LEU A 71 12.64 -6.04 2.91
CA LEU A 71 11.53 -6.95 3.18
C LEU A 71 10.99 -7.61 1.92
N PHE A 72 11.07 -6.93 0.76
CA PHE A 72 10.60 -7.50 -0.51
C PHE A 72 11.41 -8.75 -0.91
N GLU A 73 12.70 -8.83 -0.51
CA GLU A 73 13.53 -10.00 -0.80
C GLU A 73 12.97 -11.29 -0.21
N ARG A 74 12.16 -11.22 0.85
CA ARG A 74 11.51 -12.38 1.44
C ARG A 74 10.55 -13.09 0.48
N ALA A 75 10.02 -12.39 -0.50
CA ALA A 75 9.14 -12.95 -1.52
C ALA A 75 9.93 -13.61 -2.66
N THR A 76 11.20 -13.27 -2.84
CA THR A 76 12.03 -13.80 -3.96
C THR A 76 12.27 -15.30 -3.86
N VAL A 77 12.31 -15.86 -2.65
CA VAL A 77 12.45 -17.32 -2.44
C VAL A 77 11.26 -18.11 -2.98
N PHE A 78 10.11 -17.46 -3.17
CA PHE A 78 8.92 -18.02 -3.81
C PHE A 78 8.86 -17.69 -5.31
N GLY A 79 9.92 -17.11 -5.89
CA GLY A 79 9.97 -16.69 -7.29
C GLY A 79 9.16 -15.42 -7.61
N ILE A 80 8.72 -14.67 -6.60
CA ILE A 80 8.02 -13.40 -6.80
C ILE A 80 9.04 -12.31 -7.09
N LYS A 81 8.90 -11.66 -8.25
CA LYS A 81 9.72 -10.51 -8.63
C LYS A 81 9.29 -9.28 -7.86
N GLY A 82 10.26 -8.45 -7.47
CA GLY A 82 9.95 -7.23 -6.75
C GLY A 82 11.08 -6.20 -6.75
N GLU A 83 10.78 -5.07 -6.16
CA GLU A 83 11.71 -3.96 -6.01
C GLU A 83 11.40 -3.15 -4.74
N LYS A 84 12.40 -2.43 -4.26
CA LYS A 84 12.26 -1.41 -3.22
C LYS A 84 12.35 -0.02 -3.85
N VAL A 85 11.48 0.88 -3.41
CA VAL A 85 11.39 2.23 -3.93
C VAL A 85 11.27 3.26 -2.82
N ASP A 86 11.67 4.50 -3.12
CA ASP A 86 11.38 5.65 -2.26
C ASP A 86 9.86 5.93 -2.25
N GLY A 87 9.19 5.51 -1.19
CA GLY A 87 7.76 5.70 -0.98
C GLY A 87 7.36 7.13 -0.61
N MET A 88 8.34 8.01 -0.34
CA MET A 88 8.11 9.44 -0.11
C MET A 88 8.10 10.25 -1.42
N ASN A 89 8.39 9.63 -2.56
CA ASN A 89 8.38 10.28 -3.86
C ASN A 89 7.26 9.73 -4.76
N PHE A 90 6.29 10.59 -5.08
CA PHE A 90 5.12 10.23 -5.88
C PHE A 90 5.49 9.64 -7.25
N PHE A 91 6.45 10.22 -7.96
CA PHE A 91 6.81 9.78 -9.31
C PHE A 91 7.48 8.41 -9.27
N THR A 92 8.37 8.19 -8.32
CA THR A 92 9.03 6.89 -8.12
C THR A 92 8.02 5.78 -7.83
N VAL A 93 7.03 6.07 -6.96
CA VAL A 93 5.94 5.13 -6.65
C VAL A 93 5.05 4.87 -7.87
N SER A 94 4.70 5.94 -8.61
CA SER A 94 3.88 5.82 -9.83
C SER A 94 4.57 4.95 -10.89
N ASP A 95 5.85 5.18 -11.13
CA ASP A 95 6.63 4.42 -12.10
C ASP A 95 6.77 2.95 -11.69
N ALA A 96 7.00 2.68 -10.39
CA ALA A 96 7.04 1.32 -9.87
C ALA A 96 5.69 0.60 -10.02
N ALA A 97 4.59 1.30 -9.74
CA ALA A 97 3.24 0.75 -9.92
C ALA A 97 2.94 0.40 -11.39
N ILE A 98 3.40 1.25 -12.33
CA ILE A 98 3.29 0.99 -13.78
C ILE A 98 4.09 -0.27 -14.16
N ARG A 99 5.37 -0.35 -13.73
CA ARG A 99 6.21 -1.54 -13.99
C ARG A 99 5.59 -2.82 -13.45
N ALA A 100 5.09 -2.77 -12.20
CA ALA A 100 4.46 -3.91 -11.56
C ALA A 100 3.18 -4.36 -12.30
N ARG A 101 2.32 -3.40 -12.66
CA ARG A 101 1.11 -3.66 -13.44
C ARG A 101 1.45 -4.33 -14.78
N ASP A 102 2.40 -3.77 -15.50
CA ASP A 102 2.78 -4.27 -16.81
C ASP A 102 3.41 -5.68 -16.71
N TYR A 103 4.22 -5.92 -15.65
CA TYR A 103 4.75 -7.25 -15.39
C TYR A 103 3.65 -8.27 -15.10
N ILE A 104 2.70 -7.94 -14.22
CA ILE A 104 1.59 -8.83 -13.85
C ILE A 104 0.71 -9.11 -15.07
N ASN A 105 0.36 -8.11 -15.86
CA ASN A 105 -0.46 -8.28 -17.05
C ASN A 105 0.20 -9.16 -18.11
N ASN A 106 1.52 -9.02 -18.30
CA ASN A 106 2.24 -9.75 -19.34
C ASN A 106 2.62 -11.17 -18.92
N ASN A 107 2.74 -11.46 -17.62
CA ASN A 107 3.26 -12.74 -17.14
C ASN A 107 2.23 -13.55 -16.34
N SER A 108 1.09 -12.97 -15.96
CA SER A 108 0.13 -13.59 -15.02
C SER A 108 0.81 -14.10 -13.74
N LYS A 109 1.72 -13.30 -13.15
CA LYS A 109 2.50 -13.66 -11.96
C LYS A 109 2.45 -12.56 -10.94
N PRO A 110 2.53 -12.89 -9.64
CA PRO A 110 2.56 -11.87 -8.58
C PRO A 110 3.80 -10.99 -8.66
N TYR A 111 3.69 -9.79 -8.13
CA TYR A 111 4.78 -8.83 -7.99
C TYR A 111 4.75 -8.20 -6.60
N ILE A 112 5.91 -7.76 -6.08
CA ILE A 112 6.00 -7.10 -4.79
C ILE A 112 6.75 -5.78 -4.89
N ILE A 113 6.24 -4.73 -4.23
CA ILE A 113 6.90 -3.44 -4.09
C ILE A 113 7.07 -3.15 -2.60
N GLU A 114 8.29 -2.88 -2.16
CA GLU A 114 8.55 -2.31 -0.84
C GLU A 114 8.68 -0.79 -0.98
N MET A 115 7.75 -0.06 -0.38
CA MET A 115 7.77 1.40 -0.33
C MET A 115 8.44 1.85 0.96
N ASP A 116 9.58 2.49 0.86
CA ASP A 116 10.29 3.08 1.98
C ASP A 116 9.61 4.40 2.37
N THR A 117 8.82 4.36 3.44
CA THR A 117 7.96 5.45 3.88
C THR A 117 8.27 5.86 5.32
N TYR A 118 7.54 6.85 5.84
CA TYR A 118 7.65 7.26 7.24
C TYR A 118 6.29 7.64 7.82
N ARG A 119 5.99 7.15 9.02
CA ARG A 119 4.77 7.50 9.75
C ARG A 119 5.03 8.70 10.67
N PHE A 120 4.50 9.89 10.34
CA PHE A 120 4.71 11.11 11.11
C PHE A 120 4.04 11.10 12.50
N ARG A 121 2.88 10.44 12.62
CA ARG A 121 2.14 10.34 13.88
C ARG A 121 2.43 9.03 14.59
N GLY A 122 2.01 8.90 15.84
CA GLY A 122 2.00 7.64 16.56
C GLY A 122 1.13 6.58 15.89
N HIS A 123 1.28 5.35 16.33
CA HIS A 123 0.49 4.23 15.79
C HIS A 123 -1.01 4.40 16.07
N SER A 124 -1.34 4.95 17.23
CA SER A 124 -2.72 5.25 17.64
C SER A 124 -2.79 6.65 18.26
N MET A 125 -4.00 7.13 18.55
CA MET A 125 -4.21 8.43 19.22
C MET A 125 -3.58 8.49 20.61
N SER A 126 -3.46 7.36 21.30
CA SER A 126 -2.87 7.24 22.64
C SER A 126 -1.37 6.93 22.64
N ASP A 127 -0.73 6.77 21.47
CA ASP A 127 0.69 6.46 21.36
C ASP A 127 1.55 7.70 21.64
N PRO A 128 2.33 7.72 22.76
CA PRO A 128 3.16 8.86 23.11
C PRO A 128 4.45 8.98 22.28
N CYS A 129 4.71 8.07 21.36
CA CYS A 129 5.87 8.03 20.45
C CYS A 129 7.24 8.05 21.17
N LEU A 130 7.37 7.44 22.35
CA LEU A 130 8.63 7.43 23.14
C LEU A 130 9.76 6.61 22.49
N TYR A 131 9.47 5.83 21.46
CA TYR A 131 10.42 4.95 20.77
C TYR A 131 11.26 5.66 19.70
N ARG A 132 10.98 6.94 19.42
CA ARG A 132 11.70 7.77 18.44
C ARG A 132 11.84 9.21 18.89
N THR A 133 12.81 9.93 18.35
CA THR A 133 13.09 11.31 18.73
C THR A 133 12.23 12.30 17.95
N LYS A 134 12.01 13.48 18.50
CA LYS A 134 11.36 14.59 17.78
C LYS A 134 12.17 15.06 16.59
N ASP A 135 13.50 15.02 16.70
CA ASP A 135 14.41 15.44 15.63
C ASP A 135 14.33 14.50 14.43
N GLU A 136 14.20 13.18 14.66
CA GLU A 136 13.95 12.19 13.61
C GLU A 136 12.66 12.55 12.85
N VAL A 137 11.56 12.76 13.58
CA VAL A 137 10.27 13.10 12.96
C VAL A 137 10.34 14.41 12.19
N ASN A 138 11.02 15.44 12.73
CA ASN A 138 11.14 16.75 12.07
C ASN A 138 11.94 16.65 10.76
N LYS A 139 13.05 15.91 10.74
CA LYS A 139 13.81 15.65 9.52
C LYS A 139 12.96 14.97 8.44
N MET A 140 12.15 13.99 8.84
CA MET A 140 11.29 13.30 7.88
C MET A 140 10.15 14.18 7.35
N LYS A 141 9.69 15.17 8.14
CA LYS A 141 8.70 16.14 7.66
C LYS A 141 9.24 17.11 6.61
N GLU A 142 10.56 17.32 6.56
CA GLU A 142 11.17 18.15 5.52
C GLU A 142 11.03 17.54 4.12
N ILE A 143 10.91 16.22 4.05
CA ILE A 143 10.69 15.45 2.81
C ILE A 143 9.25 14.93 2.71
N ASP A 144 8.27 15.63 3.28
CA ASP A 144 6.86 15.27 3.16
C ASP A 144 6.43 15.21 1.68
N PRO A 145 5.92 14.07 1.19
CA PRO A 145 5.56 13.90 -0.22
C PRO A 145 4.48 14.89 -0.69
N VAL A 146 3.61 15.34 0.21
CA VAL A 146 2.58 16.34 -0.14
C VAL A 146 3.22 17.71 -0.40
N LEU A 147 4.17 18.11 0.45
CA LEU A 147 4.91 19.37 0.25
C LEU A 147 5.76 19.33 -1.01
N MET A 148 6.48 18.24 -1.24
CA MET A 148 7.30 18.04 -2.43
C MET A 148 6.45 18.07 -3.71
N MET A 149 5.29 17.39 -3.71
CA MET A 149 4.37 17.41 -4.85
C MET A 149 3.83 18.81 -5.11
N LYS A 150 3.42 19.55 -4.06
CA LYS A 150 2.96 20.93 -4.18
C LYS A 150 4.01 21.83 -4.83
N GLU A 151 5.26 21.72 -4.39
CA GLU A 151 6.36 22.47 -4.99
C GLU A 151 6.58 22.12 -6.46
N THR A 152 6.55 20.84 -6.80
CA THR A 152 6.69 20.36 -8.18
C THR A 152 5.57 20.89 -9.06
N LEU A 153 4.31 20.82 -8.60
CA LEU A 153 3.17 21.36 -9.34
C LEU A 153 3.31 22.86 -9.61
N LEU A 154 3.76 23.63 -8.64
CA LEU A 154 3.94 25.08 -8.78
C LEU A 154 5.14 25.43 -9.68
N LYS A 155 6.30 24.79 -9.43
CA LYS A 155 7.58 25.16 -10.08
C LYS A 155 7.72 24.58 -11.48
N GLU A 156 7.39 23.31 -11.67
CA GLU A 156 7.62 22.59 -12.93
C GLU A 156 6.38 22.59 -13.82
N TYR A 157 5.22 22.26 -13.26
CA TYR A 157 3.96 22.18 -14.02
C TYR A 157 3.22 23.51 -14.11
N LYS A 158 3.71 24.57 -13.45
CA LYS A 158 3.15 25.95 -13.52
C LYS A 158 1.68 26.03 -13.08
N PHE A 159 1.26 25.16 -12.17
CA PHE A 159 -0.06 25.28 -11.56
C PHE A 159 -0.16 26.60 -10.76
N LYS A 160 -1.36 27.16 -10.70
CA LYS A 160 -1.62 28.33 -9.86
C LYS A 160 -1.81 27.90 -8.41
N GLU A 161 -1.35 28.72 -7.47
CA GLU A 161 -1.59 28.45 -6.03
C GLU A 161 -3.10 28.35 -5.70
N GLU A 162 -3.93 29.12 -6.38
CA GLU A 162 -5.38 29.08 -6.22
C GLU A 162 -5.95 27.70 -6.52
N THR A 163 -5.53 27.07 -7.61
CA THR A 163 -5.95 25.71 -7.96
C THR A 163 -5.59 24.69 -6.88
N ILE A 164 -4.41 24.83 -6.27
CA ILE A 164 -3.99 23.92 -5.19
C ILE A 164 -4.84 24.16 -3.94
N LYS A 165 -5.13 25.43 -3.61
CA LYS A 165 -6.02 25.77 -2.48
C LYS A 165 -7.44 25.25 -2.69
N ASP A 166 -7.94 25.27 -3.90
CA ASP A 166 -9.26 24.73 -4.24
C ASP A 166 -9.29 23.22 -4.02
N ILE A 167 -8.25 22.50 -4.47
CA ILE A 167 -8.10 21.04 -4.20
C ILE A 167 -8.05 20.76 -2.71
N GLU A 168 -7.23 21.50 -1.95
CA GLU A 168 -7.12 21.34 -0.49
C GLU A 168 -8.47 21.60 0.22
N SER A 169 -9.22 22.60 -0.26
CA SER A 169 -10.54 22.95 0.27
C SER A 169 -11.56 21.85 0.00
N ASP A 170 -11.58 21.32 -1.24
CA ASP A 170 -12.49 20.25 -1.63
C ASP A 170 -12.22 18.97 -0.84
N ILE A 171 -10.96 18.58 -0.68
CA ILE A 171 -10.58 17.44 0.15
C ILE A 171 -11.02 17.62 1.62
N LYS A 172 -10.83 18.82 2.18
CA LYS A 172 -11.30 19.11 3.55
C LYS A 172 -12.82 18.98 3.69
N LYS A 173 -13.57 19.38 2.66
CA LYS A 173 -15.02 19.19 2.62
C LYS A 173 -15.40 17.72 2.57
N GLN A 174 -14.77 16.95 1.66
CA GLN A 174 -15.01 15.50 1.55
C GLN A 174 -14.74 14.78 2.87
N ILE A 175 -13.66 15.11 3.58
CA ILE A 175 -13.37 14.50 4.90
C ILE A 175 -14.47 14.82 5.93
N LYS A 176 -14.99 16.05 5.95
CA LYS A 176 -16.12 16.40 6.85
C LYS A 176 -17.40 15.63 6.49
N ASP A 177 -17.65 15.45 5.20
CA ASP A 177 -18.82 14.69 4.73
C ASP A 177 -18.70 13.21 5.11
N VAL A 178 -17.49 12.62 5.03
CA VAL A 178 -17.19 11.25 5.50
C VAL A 178 -17.37 11.13 7.02
N GLU A 179 -16.86 12.10 7.80
CA GLU A 179 -17.05 12.13 9.25
C GLU A 179 -18.53 12.16 9.61
N LYS A 180 -19.27 13.06 8.98
CA LYS A 180 -20.73 13.17 9.18
C LYS A 180 -21.45 11.86 8.81
N PHE A 181 -21.14 11.29 7.65
CA PHE A 181 -21.69 10.01 7.23
C PHE A 181 -21.45 8.91 8.26
N SER A 182 -20.22 8.82 8.80
CA SER A 182 -19.88 7.82 9.82
C SER A 182 -20.67 8.01 11.12
N LEU A 183 -20.86 9.27 11.56
CA LEU A 183 -21.59 9.58 12.80
C LEU A 183 -23.11 9.40 12.65
N ASP A 184 -23.65 9.70 11.48
CA ASP A 184 -25.09 9.60 11.19
C ASP A 184 -25.52 8.16 10.80
N SER A 185 -24.57 7.28 10.51
CA SER A 185 -24.84 5.90 10.10
C SER A 185 -25.38 5.09 11.30
N PRO A 186 -26.44 4.27 11.09
CA PRO A 186 -26.97 3.41 12.13
C PRO A 186 -25.93 2.33 12.51
N LEU A 187 -26.00 1.88 13.76
CA LEU A 187 -25.26 0.69 14.16
C LEU A 187 -25.80 -0.55 13.42
N PRO A 188 -24.94 -1.56 13.13
CA PRO A 188 -25.38 -2.81 12.53
C PRO A 188 -26.49 -3.48 13.35
N ASP A 189 -27.48 -4.11 12.69
CA ASP A 189 -28.47 -4.93 13.37
C ASP A 189 -27.79 -6.17 13.97
N ILE A 190 -28.19 -6.57 15.17
CA ILE A 190 -27.64 -7.75 15.83
C ILE A 190 -27.80 -9.03 15.00
N LYS A 191 -28.78 -9.06 14.12
CA LYS A 191 -28.99 -10.17 13.19
C LYS A 191 -27.85 -10.34 12.19
N GLU A 192 -27.12 -9.29 11.89
CA GLU A 192 -25.97 -9.35 10.96
C GLU A 192 -24.83 -10.22 11.48
N LEU A 193 -24.79 -10.49 12.80
CA LEU A 193 -23.84 -11.46 13.37
C LEU A 193 -23.98 -12.87 12.79
N PHE A 194 -25.14 -13.19 12.24
CA PHE A 194 -25.49 -14.53 11.75
C PHE A 194 -25.67 -14.58 10.23
N THR A 195 -25.47 -13.46 9.54
CA THR A 195 -25.54 -13.37 8.08
C THR A 195 -24.14 -13.42 7.46
N GLU A 196 -24.04 -13.93 6.24
CA GLU A 196 -22.78 -13.96 5.46
C GLU A 196 -21.58 -14.65 6.16
N VAL A 197 -21.87 -15.55 7.12
CA VAL A 197 -20.84 -16.32 7.82
C VAL A 197 -20.28 -17.43 6.92
N TYR A 198 -21.14 -18.00 6.07
CA TYR A 198 -20.81 -18.98 5.04
C TYR A 198 -21.53 -18.62 3.74
N LEU A 199 -20.84 -18.79 2.61
CA LEU A 199 -21.42 -18.68 1.28
C LEU A 199 -22.07 -20.01 0.87
#